data_846142303d43c17408818e364258bc60
#
_entry.id   846142303d43c17408818e364258bc60
#
_cell.length_a   1.000
_cell.length_b   1.000
_cell.length_c   1.000
_cell.angle_alpha   90.00
_cell.angle_beta   90.00
_cell.angle_gamma   90.00
#
_symmetry.space_group_name_H-M   'P 1'
#
loop_
_entity.id
_entity.type
_entity.pdbx_description
1 polymer ?
#
loop_
_entity_poly.entity_id
_entity_poly.type
_entity_poly.pdbx_seq_one_letter_code
_entity_poly.pdbx_strand_id
1 'polypeptide(L)'
;SENGAYKALLEAKAEGKIKHVGITAHSVDFIRQIIQDMPFDTIQFPYNIVERHGEDLFEIAAQRGGGVIIMNPLAGGAIQNGTLSLKFILSNPNITVAIPGMDQLEQVVENAKVAKIDISFTPIETEEMDEIVSALGEAFCRRCGYCLPCPQGIDIPTQFLMEGYLTRYNLSEWAITRYEGLAVKADACVSCGSCETKCP
;
A
#
# COMPACT_ATOMS: atom_id res chain seq x y z
N SER A 1 -12.45 23.16 3.04
CA SER A 1 -13.47 24.04 2.42
C SER A 1 -14.80 23.83 3.11
N GLU A 2 -15.58 24.87 3.30
CA GLU A 2 -16.90 24.85 4.01
C GLU A 2 -17.92 23.89 3.38
N ASN A 3 -17.71 23.45 2.13
CA ASN A 3 -18.60 22.58 1.36
C ASN A 3 -17.91 21.31 0.84
N GLY A 4 -16.92 20.78 1.56
CA GLY A 4 -16.16 19.63 1.13
C GLY A 4 -16.78 18.28 1.52
N ALA A 5 -16.25 17.18 0.93
CA ALA A 5 -16.68 15.81 1.20
C ALA A 5 -16.64 15.45 2.70
N TYR A 6 -15.64 15.95 3.44
CA TYR A 6 -15.52 15.68 4.88
C TYR A 6 -16.70 16.22 5.67
N LYS A 7 -17.19 17.44 5.37
CA LYS A 7 -18.38 18.01 6.01
C LYS A 7 -19.62 17.15 5.74
N ALA A 8 -19.83 16.70 4.51
CA ALA A 8 -20.94 15.83 4.16
C ALA A 8 -20.90 14.47 4.90
N LEU A 9 -19.68 13.93 5.11
CA LEU A 9 -19.51 12.72 5.94
C LEU A 9 -19.84 12.96 7.40
N LEU A 10 -19.46 14.11 7.96
CA LEU A 10 -19.83 14.47 9.34
C LEU A 10 -21.34 14.68 9.51
N GLU A 11 -22.02 15.27 8.53
CA GLU A 11 -23.47 15.39 8.51
C GLU A 11 -24.15 14.00 8.47
N ALA A 12 -23.67 13.10 7.60
CA ALA A 12 -24.14 11.73 7.53
C ALA A 12 -23.91 10.95 8.85
N LYS A 13 -22.79 11.21 9.54
CA LYS A 13 -22.50 10.64 10.86
C LYS A 13 -23.47 11.19 11.91
N ALA A 14 -23.74 12.49 11.92
CA ALA A 14 -24.69 13.13 12.83
C ALA A 14 -26.15 12.63 12.61
N GLU A 15 -26.52 12.34 11.38
CA GLU A 15 -27.82 11.76 11.02
C GLU A 15 -27.90 10.23 11.30
N GLY A 16 -26.83 9.60 11.77
CA GLY A 16 -26.78 8.17 12.07
C GLY A 16 -26.69 7.26 10.83
N LYS A 17 -26.48 7.82 9.63
CA LYS A 17 -26.36 7.07 8.38
C LYS A 17 -25.03 6.28 8.32
N ILE A 18 -23.97 6.82 8.91
CA ILE A 18 -22.67 6.17 9.08
C ILE A 18 -22.22 6.31 10.53
N LYS A 19 -21.39 5.37 10.99
CA LYS A 19 -20.87 5.37 12.38
C LYS A 19 -19.48 5.98 12.47
N HIS A 20 -18.65 5.75 11.46
CA HIS A 20 -17.24 6.11 11.45
C HIS A 20 -16.85 6.77 10.14
N VAL A 21 -15.85 7.64 10.19
CA VAL A 21 -15.25 8.32 9.03
C VAL A 21 -13.78 7.99 9.01
N GLY A 22 -13.30 7.43 7.90
CA GLY A 22 -11.89 7.12 7.71
C GLY A 22 -11.30 7.80 6.48
N ILE A 23 -9.98 7.76 6.39
CA ILE A 23 -9.24 8.25 5.24
C ILE A 23 -8.26 7.21 4.74
N THR A 24 -8.08 7.16 3.42
CA THR A 24 -7.05 6.35 2.76
C THR A 24 -6.23 7.21 1.82
N ALA A 25 -4.92 7.04 1.83
CA ALA A 25 -3.99 7.67 0.89
C ALA A 25 -2.68 6.88 0.82
N HIS A 26 -1.84 7.20 -0.19
CA HIS A 26 -0.49 6.68 -0.33
C HIS A 26 0.58 7.74 0.02
N SER A 27 0.19 9.03 0.07
CA SER A 27 1.09 10.11 0.40
C SER A 27 1.10 10.37 1.91
N VAL A 28 2.28 10.19 2.52
CA VAL A 28 2.53 10.50 3.93
C VAL A 28 2.27 11.98 4.21
N ASP A 29 2.80 12.87 3.36
CA ASP A 29 2.69 14.31 3.56
C ASP A 29 1.24 14.78 3.50
N PHE A 30 0.44 14.19 2.61
CA PHE A 30 -0.99 14.48 2.56
C PHE A 30 -1.70 14.08 3.85
N ILE A 31 -1.49 12.84 4.34
CA ILE A 31 -2.10 12.42 5.62
C ILE A 31 -1.59 13.27 6.77
N ARG A 32 -0.28 13.54 6.83
CA ARG A 32 0.31 14.36 7.91
C ARG A 32 -0.29 15.77 7.98
N GLN A 33 -0.56 16.37 6.82
CA GLN A 33 -1.18 17.69 6.75
C GLN A 33 -2.61 17.69 7.29
N ILE A 34 -3.41 16.67 6.98
CA ILE A 34 -4.84 16.68 7.30
C ILE A 34 -5.17 16.03 8.65
N ILE A 35 -4.37 15.08 9.12
CA ILE A 35 -4.65 14.33 10.37
C ILE A 35 -4.63 15.25 11.59
N GLN A 36 -3.94 16.38 11.52
CA GLN A 36 -3.89 17.36 12.60
C GLN A 36 -5.25 18.08 12.80
N ASP A 37 -5.88 18.45 11.69
CA ASP A 37 -7.06 19.32 11.68
C ASP A 37 -8.37 18.53 11.56
N MET A 38 -8.32 17.32 11.04
CA MET A 38 -9.50 16.47 10.75
C MET A 38 -9.41 15.17 11.54
N PRO A 39 -10.22 14.99 12.61
CA PRO A 39 -10.24 13.74 13.35
C PRO A 39 -10.94 12.66 12.53
N PHE A 40 -10.16 11.68 12.07
CA PHE A 40 -10.67 10.47 11.44
C PHE A 40 -10.73 9.33 12.46
N ASP A 41 -11.77 8.52 12.37
CA ASP A 41 -11.91 7.31 13.19
C ASP A 41 -10.91 6.23 12.75
N THR A 42 -10.52 6.22 11.44
CA THR A 42 -9.50 5.31 10.91
C THR A 42 -8.62 5.99 9.87
N ILE A 43 -7.36 5.55 9.80
CA ILE A 43 -6.49 5.82 8.65
C ILE A 43 -6.16 4.50 7.95
N GLN A 44 -6.18 4.50 6.62
CA GLN A 44 -5.72 3.38 5.83
C GLN A 44 -4.50 3.80 5.01
N PHE A 45 -3.39 3.10 5.20
CA PHE A 45 -2.10 3.48 4.62
C PHE A 45 -1.29 2.24 4.21
N PRO A 46 -0.45 2.32 3.15
CA PRO A 46 0.45 1.22 2.81
C PRO A 46 1.57 1.09 3.84
N TYR A 47 1.82 -0.16 4.27
CA TYR A 47 2.93 -0.48 5.16
C TYR A 47 3.32 -1.95 5.00
N ASN A 48 4.60 -2.20 4.88
CA ASN A 48 5.18 -3.53 4.78
C ASN A 48 6.70 -3.45 5.01
N ILE A 49 7.41 -4.56 4.88
CA ILE A 49 8.86 -4.64 5.12
C ILE A 49 9.66 -3.58 4.35
N VAL A 50 9.20 -3.20 3.13
CA VAL A 50 9.89 -2.22 2.25
C VAL A 50 9.31 -0.81 2.36
N GLU A 51 8.05 -0.66 2.77
CA GLU A 51 7.37 0.65 2.90
C GLU A 51 7.15 0.99 4.36
N ARG A 52 8.08 1.73 4.98
CA ARG A 52 8.07 2.04 6.43
C ARG A 52 7.81 3.51 6.78
N HIS A 53 7.69 4.36 5.79
CA HIS A 53 7.67 5.83 5.97
C HIS A 53 6.37 6.43 6.54
N GLY A 54 5.43 5.61 7.02
CA GLY A 54 4.16 6.05 7.64
C GLY A 54 4.06 5.74 9.14
N GLU A 55 5.11 5.27 9.79
CA GLU A 55 5.05 4.80 11.20
C GLU A 55 4.67 5.90 12.18
N ASP A 56 5.12 7.14 11.97
CA ASP A 56 4.73 8.30 12.77
C ASP A 56 3.22 8.61 12.70
N LEU A 57 2.60 8.37 11.54
CA LEU A 57 1.15 8.54 11.38
C LEU A 57 0.36 7.52 12.19
N PHE A 58 0.89 6.30 12.32
CA PHE A 58 0.23 5.23 13.08
C PHE A 58 0.20 5.56 14.57
N GLU A 59 1.31 6.09 15.09
CA GLU A 59 1.39 6.56 16.47
C GLU A 59 0.40 7.71 16.74
N ILE A 60 0.34 8.71 15.86
CA ILE A 60 -0.59 9.84 15.96
C ILE A 60 -2.04 9.35 15.94
N ALA A 61 -2.38 8.41 15.05
CA ALA A 61 -3.73 7.86 14.96
C ALA A 61 -4.11 7.09 16.24
N ALA A 62 -3.21 6.21 16.72
CA ALA A 62 -3.44 5.41 17.92
C ALA A 62 -3.59 6.28 19.19
N GLN A 63 -2.76 7.32 19.36
CA GLN A 63 -2.87 8.27 20.48
C GLN A 63 -4.21 9.00 20.53
N ARG A 64 -4.87 9.15 19.39
CA ARG A 64 -6.21 9.76 19.26
C ARG A 64 -7.35 8.75 19.35
N GLY A 65 -7.06 7.49 19.61
CA GLY A 65 -8.05 6.40 19.65
C GLY A 65 -8.55 5.98 18.27
N GLY A 66 -7.87 6.39 17.20
CA GLY A 66 -8.16 5.99 15.83
C GLY A 66 -7.59 4.62 15.48
N GLY A 67 -8.26 3.90 14.56
CA GLY A 67 -7.77 2.62 14.02
C GLY A 67 -6.80 2.82 12.86
N VAL A 68 -5.78 1.97 12.78
CA VAL A 68 -4.82 1.93 11.66
C VAL A 68 -5.04 0.67 10.84
N ILE A 69 -5.37 0.85 9.58
CA ILE A 69 -5.62 -0.22 8.60
C ILE A 69 -4.46 -0.26 7.61
N ILE A 70 -3.79 -1.39 7.52
CA ILE A 70 -2.65 -1.54 6.60
C ILE A 70 -3.10 -2.14 5.28
N MET A 71 -2.93 -1.38 4.20
CA MET A 71 -3.05 -1.85 2.82
C MET A 71 -1.68 -2.19 2.21
N ASN A 72 -1.67 -2.91 1.09
CA ASN A 72 -0.45 -3.39 0.42
C ASN A 72 0.53 -4.18 1.34
N PRO A 73 0.06 -5.04 2.22
CA PRO A 73 0.92 -5.73 3.18
C PRO A 73 2.00 -6.59 2.55
N LEU A 74 1.83 -7.00 1.29
CA LEU A 74 2.76 -7.81 0.51
C LEU A 74 3.42 -7.02 -0.65
N ALA A 75 3.48 -5.69 -0.57
CA ALA A 75 4.02 -4.82 -1.62
C ALA A 75 3.43 -5.14 -3.01
N GLY A 76 2.11 -5.39 -3.07
CA GLY A 76 1.42 -5.81 -4.30
C GLY A 76 1.83 -7.19 -4.79
N GLY A 77 2.29 -8.07 -3.92
CA GLY A 77 2.74 -9.43 -4.21
C GLY A 77 4.25 -9.54 -4.51
N ALA A 78 5.02 -8.48 -4.34
CA ALA A 78 6.47 -8.54 -4.48
C ALA A 78 7.13 -9.25 -3.30
N ILE A 79 6.54 -9.20 -2.11
CA ILE A 79 6.98 -9.97 -0.94
C ILE A 79 6.29 -11.35 -0.99
N GLN A 80 7.09 -12.40 -1.18
CA GLN A 80 6.59 -13.77 -1.33
C GLN A 80 6.26 -14.43 0.03
N ASN A 81 7.01 -14.12 1.10
CA ASN A 81 6.75 -14.61 2.43
C ASN A 81 5.66 -13.79 3.13
N GLY A 82 4.39 -14.18 2.90
CA GLY A 82 3.23 -13.50 3.48
C GLY A 82 3.20 -13.57 5.00
N THR A 83 3.60 -14.69 5.59
CA THR A 83 3.65 -14.87 7.04
C THR A 83 4.63 -13.91 7.69
N LEU A 84 5.84 -13.77 7.14
CA LEU A 84 6.85 -12.85 7.64
C LEU A 84 6.39 -11.39 7.50
N SER A 85 5.81 -11.02 6.36
CA SER A 85 5.31 -9.67 6.14
C SER A 85 4.18 -9.30 7.09
N LEU A 86 3.21 -10.18 7.31
CA LEU A 86 2.13 -9.94 8.26
C LEU A 86 2.63 -9.92 9.71
N LYS A 87 3.58 -10.79 10.07
CA LYS A 87 4.24 -10.77 11.36
C LYS A 87 4.95 -9.43 11.62
N PHE A 88 5.68 -8.93 10.61
CA PHE A 88 6.31 -7.61 10.66
C PHE A 88 5.29 -6.50 10.90
N ILE A 89 4.20 -6.47 10.15
CA ILE A 89 3.14 -5.47 10.30
C ILE A 89 2.52 -5.52 11.69
N LEU A 90 2.14 -6.70 12.14
CA LEU A 90 1.46 -6.89 13.44
C LEU A 90 2.40 -6.74 14.65
N SER A 91 3.72 -6.70 14.45
CA SER A 91 4.67 -6.35 15.51
C SER A 91 4.63 -4.87 15.89
N ASN A 92 4.07 -4.00 15.06
CA ASN A 92 3.86 -2.59 15.39
C ASN A 92 2.57 -2.43 16.23
N PRO A 93 2.67 -2.02 17.52
CA PRO A 93 1.53 -1.98 18.44
C PRO A 93 0.46 -0.95 18.06
N ASN A 94 0.77 -0.01 17.17
CA ASN A 94 -0.15 1.03 16.72
C ASN A 94 -1.04 0.57 15.55
N ILE A 95 -0.79 -0.63 15.00
CA ILE A 95 -1.57 -1.16 13.88
C ILE A 95 -2.76 -1.97 14.42
N THR A 96 -3.95 -1.70 13.87
CA THR A 96 -5.18 -2.37 14.27
C THR A 96 -5.44 -3.61 13.41
N VAL A 97 -5.23 -3.52 12.10
CA VAL A 97 -5.52 -4.60 11.15
C VAL A 97 -4.72 -4.46 9.86
N ALA A 98 -4.32 -5.58 9.27
CA ALA A 98 -3.80 -5.66 7.91
C ALA A 98 -4.84 -6.30 6.99
N ILE A 99 -4.94 -5.82 5.73
CA ILE A 99 -5.91 -6.30 4.74
C ILE A 99 -5.20 -6.90 3.52
N PRO A 100 -4.59 -8.11 3.65
CA PRO A 100 -3.99 -8.80 2.52
C PRO A 100 -5.06 -9.23 1.51
N GLY A 101 -4.76 -9.08 0.21
CA GLY A 101 -5.57 -9.71 -0.84
C GLY A 101 -5.40 -11.23 -0.79
N MET A 102 -6.48 -11.98 -0.89
CA MET A 102 -6.49 -13.44 -0.85
C MET A 102 -7.44 -13.97 -1.94
N ASP A 103 -6.99 -14.92 -2.74
CA ASP A 103 -7.77 -15.57 -3.79
C ASP A 103 -7.82 -17.12 -3.63
N GLN A 104 -7.11 -17.64 -2.62
CA GLN A 104 -7.07 -19.06 -2.28
C GLN A 104 -7.42 -19.27 -0.79
N LEU A 105 -8.07 -20.39 -0.48
CA LEU A 105 -8.44 -20.73 0.90
C LEU A 105 -7.22 -20.94 1.80
N GLU A 106 -6.16 -21.50 1.24
CA GLU A 106 -4.88 -21.74 1.90
C GLU A 106 -4.29 -20.44 2.43
N GLN A 107 -4.34 -19.37 1.65
CA GLN A 107 -3.86 -18.03 2.04
C GLN A 107 -4.66 -17.47 3.24
N VAL A 108 -5.98 -17.71 3.27
CA VAL A 108 -6.81 -17.32 4.42
C VAL A 108 -6.35 -18.06 5.69
N VAL A 109 -6.14 -19.37 5.57
CA VAL A 109 -5.70 -20.21 6.71
C VAL A 109 -4.30 -19.80 7.19
N GLU A 110 -3.37 -19.55 6.28
CA GLU A 110 -2.00 -19.13 6.61
C GLU A 110 -1.98 -17.74 7.27
N ASN A 111 -2.65 -16.78 6.67
CA ASN A 111 -2.71 -15.41 7.21
C ASN A 111 -3.37 -15.39 8.60
N ALA A 112 -4.42 -16.17 8.83
CA ALA A 112 -5.07 -16.26 10.15
C ALA A 112 -4.17 -16.87 11.24
N LYS A 113 -3.23 -17.75 10.88
CA LYS A 113 -2.26 -18.31 11.83
C LYS A 113 -1.32 -17.26 12.41
N VAL A 114 -1.02 -16.20 11.67
CA VAL A 114 -0.10 -15.15 12.10
C VAL A 114 -0.54 -14.52 13.42
N ALA A 115 -1.84 -14.41 13.66
CA ALA A 115 -2.40 -13.89 14.91
C ALA A 115 -2.07 -14.75 16.16
N LYS A 116 -1.50 -15.94 15.97
CA LYS A 116 -1.20 -16.91 17.05
C LYS A 116 0.29 -17.19 17.21
N ILE A 117 1.14 -16.64 16.33
CA ILE A 117 2.60 -16.83 16.43
C ILE A 117 3.23 -15.75 17.30
N ASP A 118 4.43 -16.05 17.81
CA ASP A 118 5.26 -15.06 18.50
C ASP A 118 5.68 -13.97 17.50
N ILE A 119 5.50 -12.72 17.89
CA ILE A 119 5.87 -11.55 17.07
C ILE A 119 7.34 -11.15 17.23
N SER A 120 8.14 -11.84 18.05
CA SER A 120 9.59 -11.66 18.09
C SER A 120 10.26 -12.26 16.85
N PHE A 121 11.27 -11.58 16.32
CA PHE A 121 11.97 -12.03 15.11
C PHE A 121 13.20 -12.88 15.46
N THR A 122 13.35 -14.00 14.78
CA THR A 122 14.57 -14.78 14.79
C THR A 122 15.65 -14.12 13.93
N PRO A 123 16.95 -14.44 14.14
CA PRO A 123 18.02 -13.94 13.28
C PRO A 123 17.78 -14.27 11.78
N ILE A 124 17.25 -15.45 11.47
CA ILE A 124 16.94 -15.86 10.10
C ILE A 124 15.84 -14.99 9.49
N GLU A 125 14.77 -14.71 10.24
CA GLU A 125 13.70 -13.82 9.76
C GLU A 125 14.20 -12.37 9.55
N THR A 126 15.12 -11.91 10.40
CA THR A 126 15.74 -10.60 10.23
C THR A 126 16.59 -10.54 8.97
N GLU A 127 17.42 -11.56 8.73
CA GLU A 127 18.23 -11.67 7.51
C GLU A 127 17.34 -11.72 6.26
N GLU A 128 16.26 -12.50 6.28
CA GLU A 128 15.29 -12.56 5.17
C GLU A 128 14.63 -11.19 4.91
N MET A 129 14.28 -10.44 5.95
CA MET A 129 13.76 -9.07 5.78
C MET A 129 14.77 -8.13 5.12
N ASP A 130 16.05 -8.22 5.50
CA ASP A 130 17.12 -7.42 4.91
C ASP A 130 17.36 -7.79 3.44
N GLU A 131 17.28 -9.07 3.10
CA GLU A 131 17.34 -9.55 1.71
C GLU A 131 16.16 -9.01 0.88
N ILE A 132 14.93 -9.03 1.42
CA ILE A 132 13.74 -8.48 0.76
C ILE A 132 13.93 -6.98 0.49
N VAL A 133 14.38 -6.22 1.47
CA VAL A 133 14.65 -4.77 1.32
C VAL A 133 15.72 -4.52 0.26
N SER A 134 16.80 -5.30 0.29
CA SER A 134 17.90 -5.18 -0.69
C SER A 134 17.45 -5.51 -2.11
N ALA A 135 16.63 -6.56 -2.28
CA ALA A 135 16.18 -7.02 -3.60
C ALA A 135 15.13 -6.11 -4.24
N LEU A 136 14.19 -5.57 -3.45
CA LEU A 136 13.13 -4.70 -3.97
C LEU A 136 13.55 -3.24 -4.04
N GLY A 137 14.47 -2.81 -3.16
CA GLY A 137 14.93 -1.43 -3.07
C GLY A 137 13.79 -0.45 -2.75
N GLU A 138 14.05 0.84 -2.96
CA GLU A 138 13.05 1.90 -2.78
C GLU A 138 12.20 2.14 -4.05
N ALA A 139 12.69 1.69 -5.22
CA ALA A 139 12.14 2.01 -6.54
C ALA A 139 11.20 0.91 -7.06
N PHE A 140 10.14 0.58 -6.33
CA PHE A 140 9.08 -0.28 -6.87
C PHE A 140 7.74 0.47 -7.00
N CYS A 141 6.94 0.08 -7.98
CA CYS A 141 5.66 0.73 -8.24
C CYS A 141 4.58 0.28 -7.24
N ARG A 142 4.07 1.22 -6.43
CA ARG A 142 2.97 1.01 -5.47
C ARG A 142 1.59 0.95 -6.12
N ARG A 143 1.49 1.16 -7.43
CA ARG A 143 0.23 1.17 -8.23
C ARG A 143 -0.82 2.17 -7.73
N CYS A 144 -0.41 3.23 -7.08
CA CYS A 144 -1.31 4.27 -6.53
C CYS A 144 -1.96 5.16 -7.60
N GLY A 145 -1.42 5.19 -8.83
CA GLY A 145 -1.96 5.95 -9.95
C GLY A 145 -1.70 7.46 -9.93
N TYR A 146 -0.99 8.00 -8.94
CA TYR A 146 -0.74 9.45 -8.84
C TYR A 146 0.08 10.02 -10.01
N CYS A 147 0.87 9.19 -10.68
CA CYS A 147 1.60 9.55 -11.90
C CYS A 147 0.70 9.80 -13.12
N LEU A 148 -0.58 9.46 -13.04
CA LEU A 148 -1.53 9.65 -14.13
C LEU A 148 -2.24 11.02 -14.05
N PRO A 149 -2.72 11.55 -15.20
CA PRO A 149 -2.45 11.06 -16.54
C PRO A 149 -1.03 11.37 -17.01
N CYS A 150 -0.43 10.45 -17.77
CA CYS A 150 0.82 10.73 -18.49
C CYS A 150 0.52 11.60 -19.71
N PRO A 151 1.31 12.67 -19.99
CA PRO A 151 1.11 13.51 -21.19
C PRO A 151 1.18 12.73 -22.52
N GLN A 152 1.89 11.60 -22.54
CA GLN A 152 1.98 10.72 -23.71
C GLN A 152 0.94 9.59 -23.70
N GLY A 153 0.00 9.57 -22.74
CA GLY A 153 -1.04 8.56 -22.65
C GLY A 153 -0.57 7.19 -22.13
N ILE A 154 0.63 7.11 -21.56
CA ILE A 154 1.16 5.85 -21.00
C ILE A 154 0.42 5.54 -19.69
N ASP A 155 -0.12 4.34 -19.57
CA ASP A 155 -0.57 3.80 -18.27
C ASP A 155 0.64 3.26 -17.51
N ILE A 156 1.32 4.16 -16.77
CA ILE A 156 2.58 3.90 -16.08
C ILE A 156 2.46 2.75 -15.06
N PRO A 157 1.43 2.69 -14.17
CA PRO A 157 1.27 1.57 -13.26
C PRO A 157 1.16 0.22 -13.96
N THR A 158 0.48 0.17 -15.11
CA THR A 158 0.36 -1.06 -15.88
C THR A 158 1.68 -1.48 -16.52
N GLN A 159 2.54 -0.54 -16.96
CA GLN A 159 3.89 -0.90 -17.43
C GLN A 159 4.69 -1.63 -16.35
N PHE A 160 4.76 -1.06 -15.14
CA PHE A 160 5.44 -1.68 -14.01
C PHE A 160 4.80 -3.00 -13.56
N LEU A 161 3.47 -3.15 -13.73
CA LEU A 161 2.80 -4.41 -13.45
C LEU A 161 3.27 -5.52 -14.42
N MET A 162 3.37 -5.21 -15.71
CA MET A 162 3.86 -6.16 -16.72
C MET A 162 5.32 -6.52 -16.47
N GLU A 163 6.16 -5.56 -16.08
CA GLU A 163 7.54 -5.82 -15.66
C GLU A 163 7.57 -6.78 -14.48
N GLY A 164 6.75 -6.55 -13.45
CA GLY A 164 6.64 -7.42 -12.29
C GLY A 164 6.22 -8.85 -12.65
N TYR A 165 5.26 -9.04 -13.54
CA TYR A 165 4.86 -10.36 -14.01
C TYR A 165 5.99 -11.08 -14.75
N LEU A 166 6.80 -10.33 -15.51
CA LEU A 166 7.96 -10.88 -16.22
C LEU A 166 9.07 -11.30 -15.24
N THR A 167 9.41 -10.45 -14.28
CA THR A 167 10.64 -10.58 -13.48
C THR A 167 10.43 -11.30 -12.16
N ARG A 168 9.27 -11.15 -11.52
CA ARG A 168 8.99 -11.65 -10.16
C ARG A 168 8.07 -12.86 -10.12
N TYR A 169 7.12 -12.95 -11.08
CA TYR A 169 6.09 -14.00 -11.03
C TYR A 169 6.29 -15.13 -12.04
N ASN A 170 7.37 -15.08 -12.82
CA ASN A 170 7.69 -16.05 -13.87
C ASN A 170 6.54 -16.28 -14.88
N LEU A 171 5.78 -15.21 -15.18
CA LEU A 171 4.66 -15.20 -16.13
C LEU A 171 5.05 -14.52 -17.45
N SER A 172 6.20 -14.87 -17.99
CA SER A 172 6.83 -14.18 -19.13
C SER A 172 5.96 -14.08 -20.35
N GLU A 173 5.40 -15.20 -20.83
CA GLU A 173 4.56 -15.21 -22.05
C GLU A 173 3.29 -14.38 -21.84
N TRP A 174 2.67 -14.50 -20.67
CA TRP A 174 1.47 -13.77 -20.32
C TRP A 174 1.74 -12.25 -20.22
N ALA A 175 2.86 -11.87 -19.59
CA ALA A 175 3.27 -10.48 -19.44
C ALA A 175 3.56 -9.83 -20.80
N ILE A 176 4.33 -10.53 -21.65
CA ILE A 176 4.68 -10.05 -23.00
C ILE A 176 3.42 -9.87 -23.85
N THR A 177 2.54 -10.87 -23.89
CA THR A 177 1.30 -10.81 -24.68
C THR A 177 0.43 -9.62 -24.27
N ARG A 178 0.30 -9.35 -22.98
CA ARG A 178 -0.47 -8.20 -22.46
C ARG A 178 0.23 -6.88 -22.70
N TYR A 179 1.55 -6.83 -22.56
CA TYR A 179 2.32 -5.62 -22.88
C TYR A 179 2.19 -5.25 -24.36
N GLU A 180 2.24 -6.23 -25.25
CA GLU A 180 2.04 -6.02 -26.70
C GLU A 180 0.65 -5.50 -27.03
N GLY A 181 -0.36 -5.89 -26.26
CA GLY A 181 -1.75 -5.42 -26.40
C GLY A 181 -2.02 -4.03 -25.83
N LEU A 182 -1.05 -3.37 -25.16
CA LEU A 182 -1.24 -2.02 -24.64
C LEU A 182 -1.32 -0.99 -25.78
N ALA A 183 -2.28 -0.08 -25.66
CA ALA A 183 -2.49 0.98 -26.67
C ALA A 183 -1.28 1.93 -26.77
N VAL A 184 -0.63 2.22 -25.64
CA VAL A 184 0.57 3.05 -25.56
C VAL A 184 1.60 2.32 -24.70
N LYS A 185 2.77 2.08 -25.24
CA LYS A 185 3.87 1.36 -24.59
C LYS A 185 4.87 2.32 -23.94
N ALA A 186 5.80 1.77 -23.17
CA ALA A 186 6.81 2.56 -22.43
C ALA A 186 7.75 3.34 -23.35
N ASP A 187 7.98 2.89 -24.56
CA ASP A 187 8.83 3.55 -25.58
C ASP A 187 8.27 4.90 -26.08
N ALA A 188 6.98 5.17 -25.87
CA ALA A 188 6.40 6.49 -26.09
C ALA A 188 6.86 7.56 -25.08
N CYS A 189 7.65 7.18 -24.07
CA CYS A 189 8.12 8.10 -23.04
C CYS A 189 9.13 9.11 -23.61
N VAL A 190 8.87 10.39 -23.39
CA VAL A 190 9.75 11.51 -23.78
C VAL A 190 10.57 12.05 -22.59
N SER A 191 10.63 11.32 -21.49
CA SER A 191 11.39 11.67 -20.27
C SER A 191 11.08 13.08 -19.72
N CYS A 192 9.81 13.48 -19.74
CA CYS A 192 9.39 14.82 -19.30
C CYS A 192 9.37 14.99 -17.75
N GLY A 193 9.58 13.94 -16.95
CA GLY A 193 9.61 13.96 -15.50
C GLY A 193 8.28 14.17 -14.77
N SER A 194 7.16 14.41 -15.47
CA SER A 194 5.87 14.71 -14.86
C SER A 194 5.32 13.61 -13.93
N CYS A 195 5.70 12.37 -14.16
CA CYS A 195 5.32 11.23 -13.30
C CYS A 195 6.17 11.14 -12.04
N GLU A 196 7.45 11.51 -12.10
CA GLU A 196 8.40 11.44 -11.00
C GLU A 196 8.05 12.42 -9.90
N THR A 197 7.62 13.65 -10.25
CA THR A 197 7.22 14.68 -9.29
C THR A 197 5.92 14.35 -8.54
N LYS A 198 5.15 13.37 -8.99
CA LYS A 198 3.88 12.94 -8.40
C LYS A 198 3.98 11.61 -7.65
N CYS A 199 5.09 10.90 -7.82
CA CYS A 199 5.31 9.61 -7.15
C CYS A 199 5.60 9.85 -5.67
N PRO A 200 4.84 9.24 -4.73
CA PRO A 200 5.04 9.40 -3.30
C PRO A 200 6.27 8.64 -2.80
#